data_82a2b3d5a2453022f47858992ee91bd8
#
_entry.id   82a2b3d5a2453022f47858992ee91bd8
#
_cell.length_a   1.000
_cell.length_b   1.000
_cell.length_c   1.000
_cell.angle_alpha   90.00
_cell.angle_beta   90.00
_cell.angle_gamma   90.00
#
_symmetry.space_group_name_H-M   'P 1'
#
loop_
_entity.id
_entity.type
_entity.pdbx_description
1 polymer ?
#
loop_
_entity_poly.entity_id
_entity_poly.type
_entity_poly.pdbx_seq_one_letter_code
_entity_poly.pdbx_strand_id
1 'polypeptide(L)'
;MQIEKDELLNQAKELLKEEVTQIAYETWFSPMVITEITDSKIVLKASSPYAKEMLETRYADLVLNTFKFITNRDWTISVFAMEDGKNIESPGVIVSNNQDIQDTEIETSNRTLNPKYTFETFVVGNNNRFAHAAAIAVGDKPGESY
;
A
#
# COMPACT_ATOMS: atom_id res chain seq x y z
N MET A 1 6.71 14.35 -23.07
CA MET A 1 5.92 14.07 -21.85
C MET A 1 5.52 12.60 -21.73
N GLN A 2 5.02 11.94 -22.75
CA GLN A 2 4.68 10.52 -22.70
C GLN A 2 5.92 9.62 -22.55
N ILE A 3 7.00 9.96 -23.24
CA ILE A 3 8.26 9.20 -23.21
C ILE A 3 8.91 9.27 -21.81
N GLU A 4 8.84 10.40 -21.15
CA GLU A 4 9.41 10.56 -19.80
C GLU A 4 8.67 9.73 -18.72
N LYS A 5 7.35 9.57 -18.85
CA LYS A 5 6.56 8.75 -17.93
C LYS A 5 6.89 7.26 -18.05
N ASP A 6 6.99 6.79 -19.29
CA ASP A 6 7.28 5.38 -19.56
C ASP A 6 8.72 5.02 -19.17
N GLU A 7 9.66 5.92 -19.38
CA GLU A 7 11.05 5.74 -18.99
C GLU A 7 11.20 5.70 -17.48
N LEU A 8 10.58 6.65 -16.77
CA LEU A 8 10.58 6.66 -15.30
C LEU A 8 9.92 5.41 -14.72
N LEU A 9 8.82 4.97 -15.32
CA LEU A 9 8.12 3.75 -14.90
C LEU A 9 9.00 2.51 -15.11
N ASN A 10 9.69 2.41 -16.24
CA ASN A 10 10.57 1.28 -16.53
C ASN A 10 11.75 1.22 -15.55
N GLN A 11 12.39 2.34 -15.27
CA GLN A 11 13.46 2.42 -14.28
C GLN A 11 12.97 2.03 -12.89
N ALA A 12 11.79 2.51 -12.50
CA ALA A 12 11.18 2.14 -11.23
C ALA A 12 10.88 0.63 -11.16
N LYS A 13 10.35 0.05 -12.24
CA LYS A 13 10.05 -1.38 -12.31
C LYS A 13 11.30 -2.25 -12.23
N GLU A 14 12.41 -1.85 -12.84
CA GLU A 14 13.68 -2.58 -12.75
C GLU A 14 14.18 -2.64 -11.29
N LEU A 15 14.19 -1.52 -10.59
CA LEU A 15 14.58 -1.48 -9.18
C LEU A 15 13.62 -2.28 -8.29
N LEU A 16 12.33 -2.11 -8.48
CA LEU A 16 11.31 -2.85 -7.72
C LEU A 16 11.42 -4.36 -7.91
N LYS A 17 11.81 -4.81 -9.11
CA LYS A 17 12.00 -6.23 -9.42
C LYS A 17 13.13 -6.85 -8.59
N GLU A 18 14.14 -6.08 -8.23
CA GLU A 18 15.27 -6.57 -7.40
C GLU A 18 14.91 -6.60 -5.91
N GLU A 19 13.96 -5.75 -5.47
CA GLU A 19 13.60 -5.58 -4.07
C GLU A 19 12.46 -6.50 -3.60
N VAL A 20 11.70 -7.08 -4.53
CA VAL A 20 10.56 -7.94 -4.21
C VAL A 20 10.69 -9.31 -4.85
N THR A 21 9.90 -10.28 -4.37
CA THR A 21 9.86 -11.60 -5.00
C THR A 21 9.27 -11.50 -6.41
N GLN A 22 9.65 -12.42 -7.29
CA GLN A 22 9.14 -12.45 -8.66
C GLN A 22 7.61 -12.49 -8.71
N ILE A 23 6.98 -13.27 -7.84
CA ILE A 23 5.51 -13.36 -7.75
C ILE A 23 4.89 -12.01 -7.37
N ALA A 24 5.46 -11.33 -6.37
CA ALA A 24 4.99 -10.00 -5.96
C ALA A 24 5.16 -8.97 -7.08
N TYR A 25 6.28 -9.02 -7.79
CA TYR A 25 6.52 -8.14 -8.92
C TYR A 25 5.50 -8.34 -10.05
N GLU A 26 5.31 -9.58 -10.48
CA GLU A 26 4.39 -9.91 -11.58
C GLU A 26 2.93 -9.59 -11.23
N THR A 27 2.57 -9.75 -9.95
CA THR A 27 1.20 -9.54 -9.48
C THR A 27 0.86 -8.06 -9.28
N TRP A 28 1.76 -7.29 -8.68
CA TRP A 28 1.47 -5.92 -8.21
C TRP A 28 2.11 -4.83 -9.06
N PHE A 29 3.37 -5.01 -9.46
CA PHE A 29 4.16 -3.97 -10.10
C PHE A 29 4.19 -4.06 -11.62
N SER A 30 4.23 -5.27 -12.18
CA SER A 30 4.26 -5.46 -13.63
C SER A 30 3.08 -4.80 -14.35
N PRO A 31 1.82 -4.93 -13.87
CA PRO A 31 0.66 -4.28 -14.49
C PRO A 31 0.48 -2.82 -14.09
N MET A 32 1.29 -2.29 -13.16
CA MET A 32 1.20 -0.89 -12.71
C MET A 32 1.60 0.07 -13.82
N VAL A 33 0.87 1.16 -13.95
CA VAL A 33 1.09 2.22 -14.96
C VAL A 33 1.06 3.60 -14.31
N ILE A 34 1.94 4.50 -14.77
CA ILE A 34 1.84 5.93 -14.42
C ILE A 34 0.84 6.59 -15.36
N THR A 35 -0.21 7.16 -14.81
CA THR A 35 -1.23 7.88 -15.59
C THR A 35 -0.95 9.36 -15.66
N GLU A 36 -0.48 9.95 -14.57
CA GLU A 36 -0.20 11.37 -14.48
C GLU A 36 1.06 11.64 -13.66
N ILE A 37 1.83 12.63 -14.05
CA ILE A 37 2.95 13.20 -13.28
C ILE A 37 2.78 14.71 -13.28
N THR A 38 2.82 15.29 -12.09
CA THR A 38 2.90 16.72 -11.86
C THR A 38 4.22 17.07 -11.18
N ASP A 39 4.44 18.31 -10.77
CA ASP A 39 5.71 18.75 -10.17
C ASP A 39 6.04 18.04 -8.83
N SER A 40 5.03 17.55 -8.13
CA SER A 40 5.19 16.90 -6.81
C SER A 40 4.38 15.64 -6.62
N LYS A 41 3.57 15.25 -7.60
CA LYS A 41 2.65 14.12 -7.49
C LYS A 41 2.77 13.16 -8.66
N ILE A 42 2.80 11.86 -8.35
CA ILE A 42 2.71 10.77 -9.31
C ILE A 42 1.40 10.02 -9.08
N VAL A 43 0.64 9.82 -10.14
CA VAL A 43 -0.60 9.05 -10.10
C VAL A 43 -0.37 7.69 -10.77
N LEU A 44 -0.55 6.63 -9.99
CA LEU A 44 -0.37 5.24 -10.41
C LEU A 44 -1.74 4.57 -10.59
N LYS A 45 -1.85 3.78 -11.64
CA LYS A 45 -2.99 2.89 -11.86
C LYS A 45 -2.59 1.46 -11.50
N ALA A 46 -3.31 0.86 -10.56
CA ALA A 46 -3.19 -0.54 -10.20
C ALA A 46 -4.11 -1.43 -11.06
N SER A 47 -3.80 -2.71 -11.14
CA SER A 47 -4.57 -3.68 -11.93
C SER A 47 -5.92 -4.04 -11.32
N SER A 48 -6.06 -3.87 -10.02
CA SER A 48 -7.27 -4.21 -9.28
C SER A 48 -7.37 -3.41 -7.97
N PRO A 49 -8.54 -3.33 -7.32
CA PRO A 49 -8.69 -2.72 -6.00
C PRO A 49 -7.77 -3.35 -4.94
N TYR A 50 -7.57 -4.66 -5.00
CA TYR A 50 -6.66 -5.35 -4.10
C TYR A 50 -5.19 -4.99 -4.36
N ALA A 51 -4.79 -4.88 -5.64
CA ALA A 51 -3.45 -4.39 -5.99
C ALA A 51 -3.22 -2.95 -5.50
N LYS A 52 -4.24 -2.09 -5.61
CA LYS A 52 -4.21 -0.74 -5.06
C LYS A 52 -3.94 -0.77 -3.55
N GLU A 53 -4.71 -1.55 -2.78
CA GLU A 53 -4.55 -1.68 -1.34
C GLU A 53 -3.14 -2.16 -0.96
N MET A 54 -2.62 -3.16 -1.67
CA MET A 54 -1.26 -3.67 -1.45
C MET A 54 -0.19 -2.62 -1.72
N LEU A 55 -0.32 -1.83 -2.78
CA LEU A 55 0.61 -0.76 -3.11
C LEU A 55 0.55 0.40 -2.10
N GLU A 56 -0.62 0.71 -1.56
CA GLU A 56 -0.83 1.80 -0.59
C GLU A 56 -0.46 1.42 0.85
N THR A 57 -0.50 0.14 1.21
CA THR A 57 -0.23 -0.32 2.57
C THR A 57 1.13 -0.98 2.71
N ARG A 58 1.31 -2.12 2.06
CA ARG A 58 2.50 -2.96 2.22
C ARG A 58 3.72 -2.42 1.47
N TYR A 59 3.52 -1.88 0.29
CA TYR A 59 4.59 -1.44 -0.61
C TYR A 59 4.70 0.08 -0.75
N ALA A 60 3.97 0.83 0.06
CA ALA A 60 3.94 2.29 0.03
C ALA A 60 5.33 2.93 0.12
N ASP A 61 6.08 2.57 1.16
CA ASP A 61 7.42 3.10 1.39
C ASP A 61 8.41 2.66 0.30
N LEU A 62 8.29 1.44 -0.18
CA LEU A 62 9.14 0.92 -1.25
C LEU A 62 8.93 1.70 -2.55
N VAL A 63 7.68 1.92 -2.93
CA VAL A 63 7.32 2.69 -4.12
C VAL A 63 7.80 4.13 -4.00
N LEU A 64 7.55 4.79 -2.87
CA LEU A 64 8.03 6.14 -2.59
C LEU A 64 9.54 6.27 -2.70
N ASN A 65 10.27 5.39 -1.99
CA ASN A 65 11.72 5.40 -1.97
C ASN A 65 12.32 5.14 -3.35
N THR A 66 11.70 4.27 -4.14
CA THR A 66 12.14 4.00 -5.51
C THR A 66 12.05 5.23 -6.39
N PHE A 67 10.90 5.93 -6.41
CA PHE A 67 10.74 7.16 -7.18
C PHE A 67 11.64 8.30 -6.66
N LYS A 68 11.78 8.41 -5.34
CA LYS A 68 12.71 9.37 -4.72
C LYS A 68 14.15 9.09 -5.12
N PHE A 69 14.58 7.83 -5.15
CA PHE A 69 15.93 7.44 -5.55
C PHE A 69 16.23 7.78 -7.00
N ILE A 70 15.30 7.49 -7.93
CA ILE A 70 15.50 7.74 -9.35
C ILE A 70 15.56 9.23 -9.67
N THR A 71 14.68 10.03 -9.05
CA THR A 71 14.48 11.43 -9.40
C THR A 71 15.21 12.41 -8.46
N ASN A 72 15.69 11.91 -7.32
CA ASN A 72 16.26 12.71 -6.23
C ASN A 72 15.31 13.81 -5.72
N ARG A 73 14.00 13.54 -5.73
CA ARG A 73 12.92 14.44 -5.32
C ARG A 73 11.93 13.71 -4.44
N ASP A 74 11.28 14.47 -3.55
CA ASP A 74 10.16 13.95 -2.77
C ASP A 74 8.87 13.98 -3.59
N TRP A 75 8.13 12.88 -3.55
CA TRP A 75 6.91 12.70 -4.31
C TRP A 75 5.71 12.40 -3.41
N THR A 76 4.55 12.89 -3.79
CA THR A 76 3.28 12.40 -3.30
C THR A 76 2.76 11.37 -4.31
N ILE A 77 2.47 10.16 -3.85
CA ILE A 77 1.98 9.09 -4.72
C ILE A 77 0.50 8.85 -4.44
N SER A 78 -0.30 8.86 -5.48
CA SER A 78 -1.70 8.43 -5.43
C SER A 78 -1.86 7.17 -6.25
N VAL A 79 -2.57 6.19 -5.74
CA VAL A 79 -2.88 4.95 -6.47
C VAL A 79 -4.39 4.86 -6.67
N PHE A 80 -4.83 4.52 -7.87
CA PHE A 80 -6.22 4.19 -8.13
C PHE A 80 -6.34 2.86 -8.86
N ALA A 81 -7.49 2.24 -8.76
CA ALA A 81 -7.84 1.04 -9.51
C ALA A 81 -9.17 1.24 -10.23
N MET A 82 -9.35 0.63 -11.38
CA MET A 82 -10.64 0.59 -12.06
C MET A 82 -11.37 -0.69 -11.63
N GLU A 83 -12.55 -0.54 -11.08
CA GLU A 83 -13.56 -1.58 -11.02
C GLU A 83 -14.59 -1.29 -12.09
N ASP A 84 -14.81 -2.20 -13.03
CA ASP A 84 -15.86 -2.20 -14.06
C ASP A 84 -16.57 -0.84 -14.31
N GLY A 85 -15.78 0.17 -14.75
CA GLY A 85 -16.34 1.46 -15.16
C GLY A 85 -16.60 2.50 -14.06
N LYS A 86 -16.25 2.25 -12.80
CA LYS A 86 -16.25 3.25 -11.72
C LYS A 86 -14.85 3.57 -11.25
N ASN A 87 -14.45 4.82 -11.36
CA ASN A 87 -13.26 5.32 -10.66
C ASN A 87 -13.56 5.28 -9.16
N ILE A 88 -12.91 4.37 -8.43
CA ILE A 88 -12.88 4.47 -6.98
C ILE A 88 -11.73 5.42 -6.65
N GLU A 89 -12.01 6.69 -6.62
CA GLU A 89 -11.18 7.68 -5.98
C GLU A 89 -11.35 7.55 -4.45
N SER A 90 -10.63 6.63 -3.87
CA SER A 90 -10.31 6.77 -2.45
C SER A 90 -8.99 7.54 -2.37
N PRO A 91 -8.88 8.61 -1.60
CA PRO A 91 -7.66 9.37 -1.45
C PRO A 91 -6.69 8.62 -0.54
N GLY A 92 -6.10 7.54 -1.05
CA GLY A 92 -4.89 6.98 -0.46
C GLY A 92 -3.71 7.83 -0.92
N VAL A 93 -3.39 8.88 -0.18
CA VAL A 93 -2.22 9.72 -0.46
C VAL A 93 -1.06 9.19 0.37
N ILE A 94 -0.06 8.64 -0.30
CA ILE A 94 1.20 8.29 0.36
C ILE A 94 2.04 9.56 0.41
N VAL A 95 2.17 10.15 1.60
CA VAL A 95 3.00 11.33 1.83
C VAL A 95 4.30 10.91 2.49
N SER A 96 5.43 11.31 1.89
CA SER A 96 6.73 11.21 2.55
C SER A 96 6.78 12.26 3.67
N ASN A 97 6.46 11.87 4.90
CA ASN A 97 6.67 12.73 6.07
C ASN A 97 8.06 12.49 6.64
N ASN A 98 8.99 13.36 6.29
CA ASN A 98 10.11 13.71 7.16
C ASN A 98 9.76 15.04 7.84
N GLN A 99 8.86 15.04 8.83
CA GLN A 99 8.76 16.14 9.79
C GLN A 99 8.12 15.65 11.08
N ASP A 100 8.76 16.08 12.15
CA ASP A 100 8.45 15.99 13.56
C ASP A 100 6.99 15.67 13.95
N ILE A 101 6.90 14.63 14.76
CA ILE A 101 5.71 14.26 15.52
C ILE A 101 5.37 15.42 16.45
N GLN A 102 4.46 16.30 16.02
CA GLN A 102 3.64 17.06 16.94
C GLN A 102 2.29 16.36 17.03
N ASP A 103 1.92 16.04 18.27
CA ASP A 103 0.63 15.51 18.68
C ASP A 103 -0.50 16.31 18.03
N THR A 104 -0.96 15.84 16.88
CA THR A 104 -2.30 16.13 16.42
C THR A 104 -3.09 14.85 16.60
N GLU A 105 -4.11 14.93 17.42
CA GLU A 105 -5.12 13.90 17.59
C GLU A 105 -5.45 13.31 16.22
N ILE A 106 -4.99 12.07 16.01
CA ILE A 106 -5.35 11.27 14.85
C ILE A 106 -6.86 11.07 15.00
N GLU A 107 -7.65 11.91 14.31
CA GLU A 107 -8.99 11.48 13.97
C GLU A 107 -8.81 10.16 13.23
N THR A 108 -9.04 9.08 13.97
CA THR A 108 -9.17 7.74 13.44
C THR A 108 -10.23 7.82 12.36
N SER A 109 -9.77 8.04 11.12
CA SER A 109 -10.63 7.80 9.98
C SER A 109 -11.17 6.40 10.19
N ASN A 110 -12.48 6.30 10.34
CA ASN A 110 -13.23 5.07 10.52
C ASN A 110 -12.85 4.06 9.41
N ARG A 111 -11.73 3.36 9.61
CA ARG A 111 -11.54 2.07 8.98
C ARG A 111 -12.53 1.16 9.67
N THR A 112 -13.75 1.17 9.20
CA THR A 112 -14.78 0.25 9.66
C THR A 112 -14.27 -1.15 9.38
N LEU A 113 -13.80 -1.79 10.45
CA LEU A 113 -13.45 -3.20 10.42
C LEU A 113 -14.67 -3.97 9.91
N ASN A 114 -14.47 -4.90 9.00
CA ASN A 114 -15.56 -5.71 8.49
C ASN A 114 -16.18 -6.50 9.65
N PRO A 115 -17.47 -6.27 9.99
CA PRO A 115 -18.11 -6.90 11.15
C PRO A 115 -18.22 -8.44 11.04
N LYS A 116 -17.97 -9.00 9.86
CA LYS A 116 -17.94 -10.45 9.64
C LYS A 116 -16.68 -11.14 10.19
N TYR A 117 -15.60 -10.38 10.38
CA TYR A 117 -14.34 -10.93 10.86
C TYR A 117 -14.22 -10.75 12.37
N THR A 118 -14.76 -11.70 13.11
CA THR A 118 -14.69 -11.78 14.57
C THR A 118 -13.97 -13.05 15.00
N PHE A 119 -13.51 -13.10 16.24
CA PHE A 119 -12.91 -14.33 16.79
C PHE A 119 -13.89 -15.51 16.84
N GLU A 120 -15.19 -15.23 17.01
CA GLU A 120 -16.23 -16.25 17.04
C GLU A 120 -16.51 -16.86 15.65
N THR A 121 -16.35 -16.05 14.58
CA THR A 121 -16.56 -16.52 13.21
C THR A 121 -15.31 -17.12 12.57
N PHE A 122 -14.17 -17.02 13.25
CA PHE A 122 -12.90 -17.54 12.74
C PHE A 122 -12.86 -19.07 12.82
N VAL A 123 -12.62 -19.72 11.69
CA VAL A 123 -12.53 -21.19 11.63
C VAL A 123 -11.19 -21.66 12.16
N VAL A 124 -11.19 -22.29 13.34
CA VAL A 124 -9.98 -22.83 13.98
C VAL A 124 -9.72 -24.25 13.52
N GLY A 125 -8.52 -24.50 12.98
CA GLY A 125 -8.02 -25.81 12.62
C GLY A 125 -6.68 -26.11 13.31
N ASN A 126 -6.14 -27.29 13.12
CA ASN A 126 -4.88 -27.71 13.75
C ASN A 126 -3.69 -26.78 13.37
N ASN A 127 -3.70 -26.25 12.16
CA ASN A 127 -2.59 -25.47 11.64
C ASN A 127 -2.63 -23.99 12.06
N ASN A 128 -3.79 -23.46 12.49
CA ASN A 128 -3.94 -22.06 12.86
C ASN A 128 -4.34 -21.84 14.32
N ARG A 129 -4.47 -22.91 15.12
CA ARG A 129 -4.85 -22.83 16.54
C ARG A 129 -3.92 -21.91 17.34
N PHE A 130 -2.62 -22.01 17.10
CA PHE A 130 -1.65 -21.19 17.80
C PHE A 130 -1.78 -19.70 17.40
N ALA A 131 -1.91 -19.41 16.12
CA ALA A 131 -2.12 -18.05 15.62
C ALA A 131 -3.41 -17.42 16.16
N HIS A 132 -4.51 -18.22 16.22
CA HIS A 132 -5.77 -17.77 16.80
C HIS A 132 -5.64 -17.46 18.29
N ALA A 133 -5.01 -18.33 19.07
CA ALA A 133 -4.79 -18.11 20.50
C ALA A 133 -3.90 -16.87 20.77
N ALA A 134 -2.84 -16.68 19.96
CA ALA A 134 -1.98 -15.51 20.05
C ALA A 134 -2.74 -14.21 19.72
N ALA A 135 -3.58 -14.21 18.70
CA ALA A 135 -4.38 -13.06 18.32
C ALA A 135 -5.39 -12.66 19.41
N ILE A 136 -6.03 -13.63 20.06
CA ILE A 136 -6.92 -13.36 21.21
C ILE A 136 -6.14 -12.74 22.36
N ALA A 137 -4.97 -13.30 22.71
CA ALA A 137 -4.14 -12.79 23.81
C ALA A 137 -3.70 -11.34 23.56
N VAL A 138 -3.36 -11.01 22.32
CA VAL A 138 -3.02 -9.62 21.91
C VAL A 138 -4.24 -8.71 22.03
N GLY A 139 -5.41 -9.17 21.63
CA GLY A 139 -6.66 -8.41 21.71
C GLY A 139 -7.13 -8.13 23.15
N ASP A 140 -6.91 -9.09 24.07
CA ASP A 140 -7.30 -8.96 25.45
C ASP A 140 -6.39 -8.01 26.25
N LYS A 141 -5.09 -8.03 25.97
CA LYS A 141 -4.10 -7.23 26.69
C LYS A 141 -3.03 -6.65 25.73
N PRO A 142 -3.36 -5.62 24.97
CA PRO A 142 -2.41 -5.04 24.04
C PRO A 142 -1.24 -4.41 24.78
N GLY A 143 -0.01 -4.84 24.43
CA GLY A 143 1.23 -4.28 24.97
C GLY A 143 1.68 -4.80 26.34
N GLU A 144 0.98 -5.76 26.97
CA GLU A 144 1.35 -6.32 28.28
C GLU A 144 2.11 -7.64 28.22
N SER A 145 1.99 -8.38 27.14
CA SER A 145 2.49 -9.77 27.08
C SER A 145 3.59 -10.04 26.07
N TYR A 146 4.05 -8.99 25.35
CA TYR A 146 5.07 -9.14 24.27
C TYR A 146 5.79 -7.82 24.03
#